data_4f80fe0dee67afc959180f50410410f2
#
_entry.id   4f80fe0dee67afc959180f50410410f2
#
_cell.length_a   1.000
_cell.length_b   1.000
_cell.length_c   1.000
_cell.angle_alpha   90.00
_cell.angle_beta   90.00
_cell.angle_gamma   90.00
#
_symmetry.space_group_name_H-M   'P 1'
#
loop_
_entity.id
_entity.type
_entity.pdbx_description
1 polymer ?
#
loop_
_entity_poly.entity_id
_entity_poly.type
_entity_poly.pdbx_seq_one_letter_code
_entity_poly.pdbx_strand_id
1 'polypeptide(L)'
;MIKVLVAEDEMPLLRGIRIMIERISPEFSVVKCALNGREAVDYLKENPVDVIFTDINMPLLDGIELMKITHENYPEIIVVAISGYNDFHYAQQAIEYQVKRYLLKPIVMEDMEALLEEIQREYNERNERKERERIVDALCTGLGGNLKEDILKESTALKRESTEELMQRVEVYIREHLTEPITVKELASEFGLVAPYLGKLFKDYTGYTPGQYIQMLRIEHA
;
A
#
# COMPACT_ATOMS: atom_id res chain seq x y z
N MET A 1 1.97 16.33 -8.29
CA MET A 1 1.23 15.69 -9.43
C MET A 1 1.81 14.31 -9.62
N ILE A 2 0.98 13.28 -9.53
CA ILE A 2 1.34 11.86 -9.60
C ILE A 2 1.38 11.44 -11.08
N LYS A 3 2.53 10.94 -11.54
CA LYS A 3 2.75 10.58 -12.94
C LYS A 3 2.28 9.16 -13.19
N VAL A 4 1.34 9.00 -14.11
CA VAL A 4 0.72 7.72 -14.44
C VAL A 4 1.12 7.24 -15.82
N LEU A 5 1.50 5.98 -15.93
CA LEU A 5 1.62 5.25 -17.18
C LEU A 5 0.43 4.28 -17.29
N VAL A 6 -0.25 4.26 -18.43
CA VAL A 6 -1.30 3.30 -18.74
C VAL A 6 -0.84 2.41 -19.89
N ALA A 7 -0.80 1.09 -19.66
CA ALA A 7 -0.46 0.07 -20.65
C ALA A 7 -1.72 -0.77 -20.96
N GLU A 8 -2.21 -0.68 -22.19
CA GLU A 8 -3.43 -1.35 -22.65
C GLU A 8 -3.39 -1.41 -24.19
N ASP A 9 -3.54 -2.56 -24.78
CA ASP A 9 -3.46 -2.73 -26.24
C ASP A 9 -4.73 -2.32 -26.97
N GLU A 10 -5.89 -2.30 -26.28
CA GLU A 10 -7.14 -1.83 -26.84
C GLU A 10 -7.30 -0.31 -26.71
N MET A 11 -7.06 0.42 -27.80
CA MET A 11 -7.13 1.89 -27.85
C MET A 11 -8.39 2.52 -27.22
N PRO A 12 -9.62 1.97 -27.37
CA PRO A 12 -10.79 2.52 -26.71
C PRO A 12 -10.72 2.43 -25.19
N LEU A 13 -10.24 1.31 -24.66
CA LEU A 13 -10.07 1.09 -23.22
C LEU A 13 -8.96 1.97 -22.66
N LEU A 14 -7.82 2.03 -23.35
CA LEU A 14 -6.70 2.91 -23.00
C LEU A 14 -7.14 4.37 -22.83
N ARG A 15 -7.91 4.88 -23.81
CA ARG A 15 -8.49 6.24 -23.75
C ARG A 15 -9.49 6.39 -22.62
N GLY A 16 -10.33 5.38 -22.40
CA GLY A 16 -11.32 5.36 -21.32
C GLY A 16 -10.67 5.47 -19.94
N ILE A 17 -9.65 4.62 -19.69
CA ILE A 17 -8.88 4.62 -18.44
C ILE A 17 -8.20 5.98 -18.21
N ARG A 18 -7.53 6.50 -19.23
CA ARG A 18 -6.90 7.83 -19.16
C ARG A 18 -7.90 8.92 -18.78
N ILE A 19 -9.01 9.02 -19.50
CA ILE A 19 -10.04 10.04 -19.25
C ILE A 19 -10.61 9.88 -17.84
N MET A 20 -10.83 8.64 -17.38
CA MET A 20 -11.34 8.34 -16.06
C MET A 20 -10.40 8.85 -14.98
N ILE A 21 -9.11 8.53 -15.08
CA ILE A 21 -8.08 8.98 -14.11
C ILE A 21 -8.00 10.51 -14.06
N GLU A 22 -7.84 11.17 -15.22
CA GLU A 22 -7.67 12.63 -15.30
C GLU A 22 -8.93 13.40 -14.89
N ARG A 23 -10.12 12.79 -15.02
CA ARG A 23 -11.40 13.40 -14.61
C ARG A 23 -11.67 13.28 -13.12
N ILE A 24 -11.30 12.15 -12.50
CA ILE A 24 -11.52 11.89 -11.08
C ILE A 24 -10.64 12.79 -10.23
N SER A 25 -9.36 12.91 -10.56
CA SER A 25 -8.44 13.67 -9.72
C SER A 25 -7.42 14.46 -10.54
N PRO A 26 -7.35 15.80 -10.36
CA PRO A 26 -6.35 16.65 -11.02
C PRO A 26 -4.92 16.41 -10.48
N GLU A 27 -4.77 15.67 -9.39
CA GLU A 27 -3.47 15.30 -8.83
C GLU A 27 -2.74 14.27 -9.68
N PHE A 28 -3.47 13.53 -10.54
CA PHE A 28 -2.90 12.52 -11.42
C PHE A 28 -2.75 13.06 -12.85
N SER A 29 -1.63 12.71 -13.47
CA SER A 29 -1.35 13.06 -14.87
C SER A 29 -0.90 11.83 -15.63
N VAL A 30 -1.64 11.46 -16.67
CA VAL A 30 -1.24 10.34 -17.55
C VAL A 30 -0.16 10.80 -18.51
N VAL A 31 1.09 10.52 -18.16
CA VAL A 31 2.28 10.95 -18.90
C VAL A 31 2.63 10.04 -20.07
N LYS A 32 2.15 8.78 -20.04
CA LYS A 32 2.35 7.82 -21.12
C LYS A 32 1.16 6.88 -21.25
N CYS A 33 0.74 6.68 -22.50
CA CYS A 33 -0.11 5.58 -22.93
C CYS A 33 0.75 4.63 -23.77
N ALA A 34 0.84 3.36 -23.37
CA ALA A 34 1.59 2.31 -24.04
C ALA A 34 0.62 1.25 -24.59
N LEU A 35 0.87 0.72 -25.77
CA LEU A 35 0.03 -0.31 -26.40
C LEU A 35 0.50 -1.74 -26.07
N ASN A 36 1.58 -1.86 -25.32
CA ASN A 36 2.15 -3.14 -24.87
C ASN A 36 3.17 -2.86 -23.74
N GLY A 37 3.54 -3.92 -23.03
CA GLY A 37 4.51 -3.81 -21.94
C GLY A 37 5.90 -3.38 -22.39
N ARG A 38 6.32 -3.67 -23.65
CA ARG A 38 7.61 -3.26 -24.18
C ARG A 38 7.72 -1.74 -24.26
N GLU A 39 6.71 -1.07 -24.80
CA GLU A 39 6.66 0.40 -24.84
C GLU A 39 6.65 1.00 -23.43
N ALA A 40 5.98 0.34 -22.47
CA ALA A 40 5.98 0.76 -21.08
C ALA A 40 7.38 0.69 -20.48
N VAL A 41 8.06 -0.45 -20.59
CA VAL A 41 9.45 -0.65 -20.10
C VAL A 41 10.43 0.33 -20.74
N ASP A 42 10.33 0.54 -22.05
CA ASP A 42 11.23 1.49 -22.74
C ASP A 42 11.02 2.93 -22.27
N TYR A 43 9.78 3.31 -21.95
CA TYR A 43 9.50 4.63 -21.37
C TYR A 43 10.05 4.78 -19.95
N LEU A 44 9.96 3.73 -19.12
CA LEU A 44 10.45 3.75 -17.72
C LEU A 44 11.96 3.96 -17.61
N LYS A 45 12.73 3.56 -18.62
CA LYS A 45 14.20 3.73 -18.62
C LYS A 45 14.64 5.19 -18.62
N GLU A 46 13.82 6.07 -19.20
CA GLU A 46 14.19 7.47 -19.44
C GLU A 46 13.31 8.46 -18.67
N ASN A 47 12.18 8.01 -18.15
CA ASN A 47 11.17 8.89 -17.57
C ASN A 47 10.71 8.41 -16.20
N PRO A 48 10.55 9.31 -15.21
CA PRO A 48 9.99 8.98 -13.91
C PRO A 48 8.47 8.75 -14.03
N VAL A 49 8.02 7.66 -13.41
CA VAL A 49 6.62 7.27 -13.28
C VAL A 49 6.36 6.89 -11.83
N ASP A 50 5.21 7.26 -11.29
CA ASP A 50 4.82 6.96 -9.92
C ASP A 50 3.84 5.78 -9.85
N VAL A 51 2.98 5.64 -10.87
CA VAL A 51 1.93 4.62 -10.92
C VAL A 51 1.83 4.02 -12.33
N ILE A 52 1.69 2.72 -12.40
CA ILE A 52 1.40 1.99 -13.65
C ILE A 52 0.02 1.33 -13.52
N PHE A 53 -0.85 1.59 -14.49
CA PHE A 53 -2.04 0.78 -14.76
C PHE A 53 -1.74 -0.10 -15.95
N THR A 54 -1.83 -1.42 -15.80
CA THR A 54 -1.51 -2.36 -16.89
C THR A 54 -2.60 -3.37 -17.11
N ASP A 55 -3.01 -3.56 -18.36
CA ASP A 55 -3.71 -4.79 -18.73
C ASP A 55 -2.77 -5.99 -18.58
N ILE A 56 -3.35 -7.16 -18.36
CA ILE A 56 -2.59 -8.41 -18.25
C ILE A 56 -2.26 -8.96 -19.63
N ASN A 57 -3.24 -8.99 -20.53
CA ASN A 57 -3.10 -9.63 -21.83
C ASN A 57 -2.75 -8.61 -22.91
N MET A 58 -1.47 -8.42 -23.13
CA MET A 58 -0.96 -7.52 -24.17
C MET A 58 0.05 -8.23 -25.09
N PRO A 59 0.19 -7.82 -26.36
CA PRO A 59 1.18 -8.36 -27.26
C PRO A 59 2.61 -7.96 -26.89
N LEU A 60 3.59 -8.68 -27.39
CA LEU A 60 5.05 -8.47 -27.28
C LEU A 60 5.61 -8.68 -25.86
N LEU A 61 5.11 -7.98 -24.87
CA LEU A 61 5.42 -8.13 -23.47
C LEU A 61 4.11 -7.91 -22.72
N ASP A 62 3.66 -8.94 -22.03
CA ASP A 62 2.40 -8.94 -21.31
C ASP A 62 2.47 -8.18 -19.97
N GLY A 63 1.31 -7.99 -19.33
CA GLY A 63 1.24 -7.25 -18.07
C GLY A 63 1.93 -7.97 -16.91
N ILE A 64 1.98 -9.31 -16.93
CA ILE A 64 2.67 -10.09 -15.89
C ILE A 64 4.18 -9.86 -15.97
N GLU A 65 4.76 -9.91 -17.17
CA GLU A 65 6.18 -9.61 -17.38
C GLU A 65 6.49 -8.15 -17.02
N LEU A 66 5.58 -7.20 -17.35
CA LEU A 66 5.72 -5.80 -16.97
C LEU A 66 5.70 -5.63 -15.44
N MET A 67 4.77 -6.28 -14.73
CA MET A 67 4.71 -6.28 -13.27
C MET A 67 6.00 -6.82 -12.65
N LYS A 68 6.52 -7.94 -13.15
CA LYS A 68 7.78 -8.53 -12.70
C LYS A 68 8.95 -7.58 -12.89
N ILE A 69 9.13 -7.02 -14.09
CA ILE A 69 10.20 -6.08 -14.39
C ILE A 69 10.12 -4.84 -13.50
N THR A 70 8.90 -4.34 -13.26
CA THR A 70 8.67 -3.19 -12.40
C THR A 70 9.02 -3.50 -10.95
N HIS A 71 8.58 -4.64 -10.43
CA HIS A 71 8.90 -5.09 -9.08
C HIS A 71 10.41 -5.23 -8.84
N GLU A 72 11.14 -5.81 -9.80
CA GLU A 72 12.58 -6.05 -9.68
C GLU A 72 13.43 -4.78 -9.83
N ASN A 73 13.05 -3.87 -10.74
CA ASN A 73 13.91 -2.73 -11.13
C ASN A 73 13.39 -1.36 -10.67
N TYR A 74 12.11 -1.26 -10.33
CA TYR A 74 11.44 0.00 -9.97
C TYR A 74 10.50 -0.17 -8.77
N PRO A 75 11.01 -0.63 -7.60
CA PRO A 75 10.16 -1.01 -6.44
C PRO A 75 9.36 0.15 -5.84
N GLU A 76 9.68 1.38 -6.23
CA GLU A 76 8.97 2.59 -5.81
C GLU A 76 7.67 2.84 -6.61
N ILE A 77 7.52 2.19 -7.77
CA ILE A 77 6.36 2.39 -8.64
C ILE A 77 5.19 1.55 -8.12
N ILE A 78 4.05 2.20 -7.94
CA ILE A 78 2.81 1.52 -7.58
C ILE A 78 2.23 0.88 -8.84
N VAL A 79 1.96 -0.42 -8.81
CA VAL A 79 1.38 -1.15 -9.95
C VAL A 79 -0.07 -1.54 -9.67
N VAL A 80 -0.94 -1.28 -10.63
CA VAL A 80 -2.35 -1.67 -10.67
C VAL A 80 -2.56 -2.57 -11.87
N ALA A 81 -2.97 -3.80 -11.64
CA ALA A 81 -3.33 -4.74 -12.71
C ALA A 81 -4.81 -4.59 -13.09
N ILE A 82 -5.10 -4.61 -14.38
CA ILE A 82 -6.45 -4.59 -14.95
C ILE A 82 -6.63 -5.88 -15.75
N SER A 83 -7.76 -6.57 -15.59
CA SER A 83 -8.00 -7.83 -16.28
C SER A 83 -9.46 -8.00 -16.70
N GLY A 84 -9.69 -8.56 -17.87
CA GLY A 84 -11.02 -8.99 -18.32
C GLY A 84 -11.44 -10.36 -17.79
N TYR A 85 -10.55 -11.08 -17.14
CA TYR A 85 -10.79 -12.43 -16.66
C TYR A 85 -10.57 -12.53 -15.16
N ASN A 86 -11.50 -13.20 -14.51
CA ASN A 86 -11.37 -13.56 -13.09
C ASN A 86 -10.51 -14.85 -13.00
N ASP A 87 -9.27 -14.80 -13.50
CA ASP A 87 -8.34 -15.91 -13.47
C ASP A 87 -7.51 -15.89 -12.20
N PHE A 88 -7.68 -16.90 -11.38
CA PHE A 88 -6.98 -17.05 -10.10
C PHE A 88 -5.45 -17.06 -10.26
N HIS A 89 -4.95 -17.57 -11.40
CA HIS A 89 -3.51 -17.62 -11.67
C HIS A 89 -2.91 -16.21 -11.83
N TYR A 90 -3.58 -15.32 -12.55
CA TYR A 90 -3.13 -13.94 -12.70
C TYR A 90 -3.21 -13.16 -11.38
N ALA A 91 -4.26 -13.38 -10.59
CA ALA A 91 -4.36 -12.77 -9.27
C ALA A 91 -3.25 -13.25 -8.33
N GLN A 92 -2.85 -14.53 -8.39
CA GLN A 92 -1.74 -15.06 -7.59
C GLN A 92 -0.40 -14.42 -7.98
N GLN A 93 -0.12 -14.27 -9.28
CA GLN A 93 1.10 -13.60 -9.75
C GLN A 93 1.11 -12.10 -9.41
N ALA A 94 -0.04 -11.43 -9.48
CA ALA A 94 -0.16 -10.04 -9.04
C ALA A 94 0.19 -9.86 -7.56
N ILE A 95 -0.19 -10.81 -6.70
CA ILE A 95 0.20 -10.83 -5.28
C ILE A 95 1.71 -11.05 -5.13
N GLU A 96 2.31 -11.96 -5.88
CA GLU A 96 3.74 -12.26 -5.87
C GLU A 96 4.58 -11.02 -6.20
N TYR A 97 4.14 -10.23 -7.20
CA TYR A 97 4.81 -9.00 -7.60
C TYR A 97 4.32 -7.75 -6.85
N GLN A 98 3.64 -7.93 -5.71
CA GLN A 98 3.20 -6.86 -4.82
C GLN A 98 2.35 -5.78 -5.51
N VAL A 99 1.52 -6.21 -6.46
CA VAL A 99 0.60 -5.31 -7.16
C VAL A 99 -0.38 -4.70 -6.16
N LYS A 100 -0.55 -3.39 -6.20
CA LYS A 100 -1.38 -2.64 -5.24
C LYS A 100 -2.85 -3.06 -5.31
N ARG A 101 -3.37 -3.21 -6.51
CA ARG A 101 -4.77 -3.59 -6.75
C ARG A 101 -4.92 -4.38 -8.06
N TYR A 102 -5.84 -5.30 -8.02
CA TYR A 102 -6.28 -6.06 -9.20
C TYR A 102 -7.71 -5.62 -9.52
N LEU A 103 -7.92 -4.97 -10.65
CA LEU A 103 -9.22 -4.49 -11.11
C LEU A 103 -9.77 -5.39 -12.21
N LEU A 104 -11.07 -5.69 -12.14
CA LEU A 104 -11.76 -6.43 -13.18
C LEU A 104 -12.42 -5.47 -14.18
N LYS A 105 -12.33 -5.79 -15.47
CA LYS A 105 -13.11 -5.13 -16.53
C LYS A 105 -14.56 -5.66 -16.50
N PRO A 106 -15.58 -4.81 -16.68
CA PRO A 106 -15.49 -3.37 -16.91
C PRO A 106 -15.17 -2.59 -15.63
N ILE A 107 -14.23 -1.64 -15.73
CA ILE A 107 -13.86 -0.79 -14.60
C ILE A 107 -15.03 0.16 -14.30
N VAL A 108 -15.52 0.13 -13.07
CA VAL A 108 -16.54 1.07 -12.60
C VAL A 108 -15.91 2.31 -11.98
N MET A 109 -16.62 3.43 -12.07
CA MET A 109 -16.10 4.73 -11.63
C MET A 109 -15.76 4.72 -10.13
N GLU A 110 -16.63 4.14 -9.33
CA GLU A 110 -16.51 4.07 -7.87
C GLU A 110 -15.26 3.31 -7.43
N ASP A 111 -14.92 2.20 -8.12
CA ASP A 111 -13.71 1.43 -7.82
C ASP A 111 -12.44 2.21 -8.18
N MET A 112 -12.48 2.96 -9.29
CA MET A 112 -11.36 3.80 -9.71
C MET A 112 -11.17 4.99 -8.75
N GLU A 113 -12.25 5.66 -8.31
CA GLU A 113 -12.21 6.73 -7.32
C GLU A 113 -11.57 6.27 -6.02
N ALA A 114 -12.08 5.17 -5.44
CA ALA A 114 -11.56 4.62 -4.20
C ALA A 114 -10.07 4.23 -4.32
N LEU A 115 -9.68 3.67 -5.47
CA LEU A 115 -8.29 3.29 -5.73
C LEU A 115 -7.38 4.51 -5.86
N LEU A 116 -7.79 5.55 -6.59
CA LEU A 116 -6.98 6.77 -6.75
C LEU A 116 -6.80 7.50 -5.41
N GLU A 117 -7.84 7.56 -4.56
CA GLU A 117 -7.73 8.11 -3.21
C GLU A 117 -6.73 7.31 -2.35
N GLU A 118 -6.77 5.97 -2.44
CA GLU A 118 -5.82 5.11 -1.73
C GLU A 118 -4.38 5.34 -2.20
N ILE A 119 -4.15 5.41 -3.51
CA ILE A 119 -2.83 5.68 -4.10
C ILE A 119 -2.33 7.07 -3.70
N GLN A 120 -3.18 8.09 -3.74
CA GLN A 120 -2.82 9.45 -3.38
C GLN A 120 -2.37 9.55 -1.92
N ARG A 121 -3.10 8.90 -1.01
CA ARG A 121 -2.74 8.84 0.41
C ARG A 121 -1.37 8.18 0.60
N GLU A 122 -1.13 7.02 0.00
CA GLU A 122 0.15 6.32 0.09
C GLU A 122 1.31 7.14 -0.49
N TYR A 123 1.08 7.80 -1.64
CA TYR A 123 2.07 8.67 -2.28
C TYR A 123 2.45 9.85 -1.38
N ASN A 124 1.47 10.48 -0.75
CA ASN A 124 1.70 11.59 0.17
C ASN A 124 2.46 11.15 1.42
N GLU A 125 2.07 10.05 2.06
CA GLU A 125 2.77 9.48 3.22
C GLU A 125 4.23 9.12 2.88
N ARG A 126 4.47 8.55 1.70
CA ARG A 126 5.82 8.21 1.23
C ARG A 126 6.67 9.45 1.00
N ASN A 127 6.11 10.50 0.39
CA ASN A 127 6.82 11.76 0.15
C ASN A 127 7.14 12.50 1.44
N GLU A 128 6.21 12.55 2.38
CA GLU A 128 6.45 13.12 3.71
C GLU A 128 7.58 12.39 4.45
N ARG A 129 7.62 11.04 4.32
CA ARG A 129 8.70 10.25 4.92
C ARG A 129 10.04 10.53 4.26
N LYS A 130 10.10 10.58 2.93
CA LYS A 130 11.33 10.93 2.18
C LYS A 130 11.82 12.34 2.55
N GLU A 131 10.91 13.29 2.70
CA GLU A 131 11.26 14.66 3.07
C GLU A 131 11.81 14.75 4.50
N ARG A 132 11.18 14.04 5.46
CA ARG A 132 11.72 13.93 6.83
C ARG A 132 13.12 13.32 6.84
N GLU A 133 13.33 12.23 6.09
CA GLU A 133 14.65 11.58 5.96
C GLU A 133 15.69 12.54 5.37
N ARG A 134 15.34 13.33 4.35
CA ARG A 134 16.21 14.36 3.77
C ARG A 134 16.56 15.48 4.77
N ILE A 135 15.58 15.95 5.52
CA ILE A 135 15.77 16.98 6.55
C ILE A 135 16.72 16.44 7.63
N VAL A 136 16.49 15.22 8.11
CA VAL A 136 17.37 14.55 9.09
C VAL A 136 18.78 14.40 8.54
N ASP A 137 18.97 13.95 7.31
CA ASP A 137 20.28 13.83 6.68
C ASP A 137 21.00 15.18 6.51
N ALA A 138 20.26 16.23 6.14
CA ALA A 138 20.80 17.59 6.01
C ALA A 138 21.24 18.16 7.36
N LEU A 139 20.44 17.97 8.41
CA LEU A 139 20.79 18.39 9.78
C LEU A 139 22.00 17.61 10.31
N CYS A 140 22.07 16.31 10.03
CA CYS A 140 23.19 15.46 10.47
C CYS A 140 24.50 15.77 9.73
N THR A 141 24.44 16.20 8.47
CA THR A 141 25.63 16.59 7.70
C THR A 141 26.22 17.93 8.16
N GLY A 142 25.37 18.80 8.73
CA GLY A 142 25.77 20.11 9.28
C GLY A 142 26.33 20.08 10.72
N LEU A 143 26.07 18.99 11.49
CA LEU A 143 26.31 18.95 12.94
C LEU A 143 27.36 17.92 13.42
N GLY A 144 27.99 17.17 12.51
CA GLY A 144 29.01 16.15 12.88
C GLY A 144 28.41 14.83 13.36
N GLY A 145 29.05 13.73 12.95
CA GLY A 145 28.55 12.36 12.87
C GLY A 145 27.89 11.68 14.08
N ASN A 146 27.93 12.23 15.30
CA ASN A 146 27.33 11.58 16.48
C ASN A 146 25.81 11.79 16.61
N LEU A 147 25.27 12.86 16.05
CA LEU A 147 23.84 13.17 16.12
C LEU A 147 23.01 12.32 15.13
N LYS A 148 23.64 11.82 14.07
CA LYS A 148 22.96 10.97 13.06
C LYS A 148 22.47 9.65 13.64
N GLU A 149 23.29 9.01 14.48
CA GLU A 149 22.91 7.75 15.14
C GLU A 149 21.83 7.96 16.21
N ASP A 150 21.86 9.09 16.92
CA ASP A 150 20.88 9.37 17.97
C ASP A 150 19.50 9.74 17.38
N ILE A 151 19.46 10.56 16.33
CA ILE A 151 18.20 10.91 15.63
C ILE A 151 17.63 9.69 14.87
N LEU A 152 18.47 8.82 14.29
CA LEU A 152 18.02 7.57 13.67
C LEU A 152 17.52 6.58 14.71
N LYS A 153 18.14 6.47 15.88
CA LYS A 153 17.65 5.67 17.01
C LYS A 153 16.32 6.20 17.54
N GLU A 154 16.19 7.52 17.68
CA GLU A 154 14.97 8.18 18.14
C GLU A 154 13.82 8.04 17.13
N SER A 155 14.09 8.18 15.82
CA SER A 155 13.08 7.96 14.78
C SER A 155 12.69 6.48 14.61
N THR A 156 13.61 5.56 14.89
CA THR A 156 13.35 4.11 14.90
C THR A 156 12.65 3.68 16.20
N ALA A 157 12.98 4.33 17.32
CA ALA A 157 12.30 4.16 18.61
C ALA A 157 10.85 4.67 18.55
N LEU A 158 10.60 5.85 17.96
CA LEU A 158 9.25 6.40 17.74
C LEU A 158 8.36 5.48 16.91
N LYS A 159 8.92 4.73 15.92
CA LYS A 159 8.17 3.72 15.16
C LYS A 159 7.91 2.43 15.96
N ARG A 160 8.81 2.05 16.87
CA ARG A 160 8.59 0.92 17.78
C ARG A 160 7.64 1.30 18.91
N GLU A 161 7.82 2.49 19.48
CA GLU A 161 6.91 3.04 20.47
C GLU A 161 5.47 3.14 19.95
N SER A 162 5.25 3.58 18.70
CA SER A 162 3.89 3.68 18.18
C SER A 162 3.16 2.33 18.07
N THR A 163 3.86 1.23 17.76
CA THR A 163 3.25 -0.11 17.69
C THR A 163 3.09 -0.71 19.09
N GLU A 164 4.09 -0.53 19.96
CA GLU A 164 4.03 -0.96 21.35
C GLU A 164 3.00 -0.16 22.16
N GLU A 165 2.97 1.16 22.01
CA GLU A 165 1.96 2.04 22.61
C GLU A 165 0.55 1.69 22.10
N LEU A 166 0.38 1.43 20.79
CA LEU A 166 -0.89 0.99 20.24
C LEU A 166 -1.33 -0.34 20.87
N MET A 167 -0.43 -1.31 20.99
CA MET A 167 -0.74 -2.61 21.60
C MET A 167 -1.04 -2.48 23.10
N GLN A 168 -0.32 -1.62 23.83
CA GLN A 168 -0.64 -1.29 25.21
C GLN A 168 -2.04 -0.68 25.35
N ARG A 169 -2.42 0.25 24.47
CA ARG A 169 -3.78 0.81 24.46
C ARG A 169 -4.84 -0.25 24.18
N VAL A 170 -4.55 -1.19 23.28
CA VAL A 170 -5.42 -2.33 23.00
C VAL A 170 -5.58 -3.22 24.25
N GLU A 171 -4.49 -3.48 24.98
CA GLU A 171 -4.55 -4.22 26.25
C GLU A 171 -5.37 -3.50 27.32
N VAL A 172 -5.16 -2.20 27.49
CA VAL A 172 -5.92 -1.36 28.44
C VAL A 172 -7.41 -1.40 28.10
N TYR A 173 -7.75 -1.20 26.82
CA TYR A 173 -9.12 -1.26 26.34
C TYR A 173 -9.79 -2.61 26.63
N ILE A 174 -9.09 -3.73 26.37
CA ILE A 174 -9.58 -5.07 26.70
C ILE A 174 -9.86 -5.21 28.20
N ARG A 175 -8.97 -4.70 29.08
CA ARG A 175 -9.11 -4.79 30.54
C ARG A 175 -10.30 -3.96 31.05
N GLU A 176 -10.52 -2.79 30.49
CA GLU A 176 -11.63 -1.89 30.86
C GLU A 176 -13.00 -2.45 30.44
N HIS A 177 -13.05 -3.24 29.36
CA HIS A 177 -14.30 -3.76 28.79
C HIS A 177 -14.48 -5.27 28.96
N LEU A 178 -13.77 -5.91 29.92
CA LEU A 178 -13.79 -7.36 30.14
C LEU A 178 -15.19 -7.94 30.41
N THR A 179 -16.05 -7.13 30.99
CA THR A 179 -17.43 -7.54 31.34
C THR A 179 -18.38 -7.49 30.13
N GLU A 180 -17.99 -6.87 29.06
CA GLU A 180 -18.79 -6.72 27.84
C GLU A 180 -18.45 -7.81 26.81
N PRO A 181 -19.37 -8.16 25.91
CA PRO A 181 -19.09 -9.10 24.83
C PRO A 181 -18.22 -8.41 23.74
N ILE A 182 -16.90 -8.43 23.90
CA ILE A 182 -15.98 -7.88 22.91
C ILE A 182 -15.63 -8.92 21.86
N THR A 183 -15.85 -8.62 20.59
CA THR A 183 -15.37 -9.41 19.47
C THR A 183 -14.06 -8.82 18.91
N VAL A 184 -13.21 -9.67 18.33
CA VAL A 184 -11.95 -9.23 17.68
C VAL A 184 -12.22 -8.23 16.55
N LYS A 185 -13.38 -8.32 15.90
CA LYS A 185 -13.80 -7.43 14.82
C LYS A 185 -14.13 -6.03 15.35
N GLU A 186 -14.87 -5.93 16.44
CA GLU A 186 -15.18 -4.66 17.11
C GLU A 186 -13.91 -4.02 17.67
N LEU A 187 -13.06 -4.81 18.32
CA LEU A 187 -11.77 -4.35 18.82
C LEU A 187 -10.88 -3.77 17.68
N ALA A 188 -10.81 -4.46 16.55
CA ALA A 188 -10.06 -3.97 15.40
C ALA A 188 -10.64 -2.67 14.83
N SER A 189 -11.97 -2.56 14.76
CA SER A 189 -12.66 -1.35 14.29
C SER A 189 -12.38 -0.15 15.18
N GLU A 190 -12.35 -0.32 16.50
CA GLU A 190 -12.08 0.74 17.48
C GLU A 190 -10.68 1.37 17.29
N PHE A 191 -9.71 0.55 16.91
CA PHE A 191 -8.33 1.02 16.66
C PHE A 191 -8.01 1.28 15.18
N GLY A 192 -9.02 1.33 14.32
CA GLY A 192 -8.85 1.60 12.88
C GLY A 192 -8.07 0.51 12.13
N LEU A 193 -8.10 -0.73 12.65
CA LEU A 193 -7.39 -1.87 12.10
C LEU A 193 -8.36 -2.90 11.50
N VAL A 194 -7.84 -3.78 10.65
CA VAL A 194 -8.57 -4.99 10.23
C VAL A 194 -8.27 -6.16 11.17
N ALA A 195 -9.29 -6.96 11.48
CA ALA A 195 -9.19 -8.03 12.48
C ALA A 195 -8.03 -9.02 12.30
N PRO A 196 -7.66 -9.48 11.07
CA PRO A 196 -6.51 -10.36 10.87
C PRO A 196 -5.17 -9.67 11.19
N TYR A 197 -5.07 -8.37 10.91
CA TYR A 197 -3.85 -7.59 11.17
C TYR A 197 -3.67 -7.31 12.66
N LEU A 198 -4.73 -6.87 13.35
CA LEU A 198 -4.73 -6.76 14.81
C LEU A 198 -4.37 -8.08 15.47
N GLY A 199 -4.96 -9.19 15.01
CA GLY A 199 -4.70 -10.53 15.55
C GLY A 199 -3.23 -10.93 15.47
N LYS A 200 -2.55 -10.60 14.37
CA LYS A 200 -1.14 -10.84 14.18
C LYS A 200 -0.29 -9.96 15.08
N LEU A 201 -0.48 -8.63 15.03
CA LEU A 201 0.28 -7.68 15.85
C LEU A 201 0.17 -7.97 17.34
N PHE A 202 -1.05 -8.22 17.82
CA PHE A 202 -1.32 -8.49 19.22
C PHE A 202 -0.69 -9.80 19.67
N LYS A 203 -0.69 -10.83 18.82
CA LYS A 203 -0.03 -12.10 19.10
C LYS A 203 1.49 -11.96 19.11
N ASP A 204 2.07 -11.18 18.20
CA ASP A 204 3.51 -10.91 18.16
C ASP A 204 3.97 -10.13 19.41
N TYR A 205 3.10 -9.27 19.95
CA TYR A 205 3.37 -8.46 21.15
C TYR A 205 3.13 -9.21 22.47
N THR A 206 2.00 -9.91 22.62
CA THR A 206 1.58 -10.57 23.89
C THR A 206 1.84 -12.06 23.94
N GLY A 207 2.12 -12.69 22.78
CA GLY A 207 2.18 -14.13 22.62
C GLY A 207 0.80 -14.82 22.45
N TYR A 208 -0.28 -14.10 22.61
CA TYR A 208 -1.65 -14.61 22.55
C TYR A 208 -2.48 -13.88 21.49
N THR A 209 -3.44 -14.59 20.87
CA THR A 209 -4.44 -13.87 20.06
C THR A 209 -5.36 -13.05 20.97
N PRO A 210 -5.96 -11.93 20.47
CA PRO A 210 -6.87 -11.11 21.28
C PRO A 210 -7.99 -11.91 21.96
N GLY A 211 -8.55 -12.90 21.24
CA GLY A 211 -9.60 -13.78 21.81
C GLY A 211 -9.09 -14.66 22.96
N GLN A 212 -7.88 -15.24 22.83
CA GLN A 212 -7.25 -16.03 23.89
C GLN A 212 -6.92 -15.15 25.11
N TYR A 213 -6.43 -13.94 24.87
CA TYR A 213 -6.08 -13.00 25.92
C TYR A 213 -7.31 -12.55 26.72
N ILE A 214 -8.42 -12.23 26.03
CA ILE A 214 -9.71 -11.90 26.68
C ILE A 214 -10.21 -13.07 27.56
N GLN A 215 -10.14 -14.30 27.04
CA GLN A 215 -10.55 -15.49 27.82
C GLN A 215 -9.67 -15.70 29.05
N MET A 216 -8.37 -15.53 28.93
CA MET A 216 -7.42 -15.67 30.05
C MET A 216 -7.75 -14.66 31.16
N LEU A 217 -7.93 -13.39 30.79
CA LEU A 217 -8.27 -12.34 31.77
C LEU A 217 -9.64 -12.57 32.43
N ARG A 218 -10.63 -13.08 31.71
CA ARG A 218 -11.95 -13.43 32.30
C ARG A 218 -11.88 -14.56 33.32
N ILE A 219 -10.96 -15.51 33.13
CA ILE A 219 -10.72 -16.60 34.07
C ILE A 219 -10.00 -16.08 35.33
N GLU A 220 -9.07 -15.15 35.19
CA GLU A 220 -8.33 -14.54 36.31
C GLU A 220 -9.23 -13.64 37.19
N HIS A 221 -10.28 -13.07 36.61
CA HIS A 221 -11.23 -12.18 37.31
C HIS A 221 -12.55 -12.84 37.72
N ALA A 222 -12.72 -14.15 37.51
CA ALA A 222 -13.90 -14.93 37.90
C ALA A 222 -13.68 -15.59 39.27
#